data_5263aa0d7a6d376dfa45a37313e97f39
#
_entry.id   5263aa0d7a6d376dfa45a37313e97f39
#
_cell.length_a   1.000
_cell.length_b   1.000
_cell.length_c   1.000
_cell.angle_alpha   90.00
_cell.angle_beta   90.00
_cell.angle_gamma   90.00
#
_symmetry.space_group_name_H-M   'P 1'
#
loop_
_entity.id
_entity.type
_entity.pdbx_description
1 polymer ?
#
loop_
_entity_poly.entity_id
_entity_poly.type
_entity_poly.pdbx_seq_one_letter_code
_entity_poly.pdbx_strand_id
1 'polypeptide(L)'
;MTLTDIINKYPFCKQASSARYDKACREWARREKLRTGDKNGDFKITEKPRAEYPRPQMERSNFDILNGSWDYAVISASEYVRKGGRVDKTDGKILVPFSPECDASGVGRILDRNEVLIYRTSFNFAGRGKILLHFEAVDEKCEVFVNGVSQGVHEGGYLPFYFDVTSACREGENALEVHVVDFSDSCPAPKGKQTLSRGGIWYTPQSGIWGTVWTETVPENYIENVVCLPDPGGAQVNINIAACGDIGEVTIKIYDEGREIISAKGAAGDNVVKLGAIKEWSPSSPFLYKVLIKSESDSVRTYFAMRKIELVTDMRGYKRVKLNGEYIFQSGVLDQGYYPESMLTPPSDRAMINDIQTMKDCGFNMIRKHIKIEPARWYYHCDRLGMLVWQDMVSGGDKYNFAVIGALPFVGVMLDDTKHYKAFARADETEREN
;
A
#
# COMPACT_ATOMS: atom_id res chain seq x y z
N MET A 1 5.97 -7.20 21.53
CA MET A 1 7.22 -7.50 20.77
C MET A 1 7.84 -6.16 20.42
N THR A 2 9.16 -6.01 20.54
CA THR A 2 9.88 -4.80 20.15
C THR A 2 10.72 -5.07 18.90
N LEU A 3 11.19 -4.03 18.23
CA LEU A 3 12.12 -4.18 17.10
C LEU A 3 13.42 -4.91 17.53
N THR A 4 13.86 -4.68 18.75
CA THR A 4 14.99 -5.42 19.36
C THR A 4 14.69 -6.92 19.44
N ASP A 5 13.47 -7.32 19.79
CA ASP A 5 13.08 -8.74 19.83
C ASP A 5 13.10 -9.36 18.42
N ILE A 6 12.64 -8.61 17.44
CA ILE A 6 12.65 -9.02 16.02
C ILE A 6 14.09 -9.20 15.53
N ILE A 7 14.96 -8.23 15.75
CA ILE A 7 16.37 -8.31 15.33
C ILE A 7 17.05 -9.55 15.95
N ASN A 8 16.76 -9.85 17.21
CA ASN A 8 17.33 -11.02 17.88
C ASN A 8 16.76 -12.35 17.37
N LYS A 9 15.52 -12.38 16.88
CA LYS A 9 14.87 -13.58 16.32
C LYS A 9 15.52 -14.01 15.00
N TYR A 10 16.13 -13.09 14.23
CA TYR A 10 16.75 -13.36 12.93
C TYR A 10 18.30 -13.30 12.98
N PRO A 11 18.98 -14.27 13.63
CA PRO A 11 20.44 -14.26 13.81
C PRO A 11 21.25 -14.37 12.50
N PHE A 12 20.61 -14.74 11.39
CA PHE A 12 21.24 -14.81 10.06
C PHE A 12 21.61 -13.44 9.50
N CYS A 13 21.06 -12.38 10.05
CA CYS A 13 21.44 -11.01 9.74
C CYS A 13 22.89 -10.65 10.14
N LYS A 14 23.63 -11.59 10.75
CA LYS A 14 25.02 -11.37 11.22
C LYS A 14 26.10 -11.59 10.14
N GLN A 15 25.76 -12.00 8.94
CA GLN A 15 26.74 -12.25 7.89
C GLN A 15 26.77 -11.16 6.82
N ALA A 16 27.82 -10.37 6.92
CA ALA A 16 28.54 -9.66 5.89
C ALA A 16 27.77 -8.97 4.76
N SER A 17 27.60 -7.67 4.88
CA SER A 17 27.56 -6.81 3.70
C SER A 17 28.81 -7.05 2.87
N SER A 18 28.69 -7.38 1.62
CA SER A 18 29.82 -7.38 0.76
C SER A 18 30.06 -5.96 0.26
N ALA A 19 31.26 -5.41 0.52
CA ALA A 19 31.76 -4.20 -0.13
C ALA A 19 31.63 -4.26 -1.68
N ARG A 20 31.53 -5.45 -2.22
CA ARG A 20 31.27 -5.78 -3.62
C ARG A 20 29.85 -5.40 -4.05
N TYR A 21 28.86 -5.58 -3.15
CA TYR A 21 27.48 -5.27 -3.39
C TYR A 21 27.24 -3.75 -3.44
N ASP A 22 27.76 -3.02 -2.46
CA ASP A 22 27.73 -1.55 -2.39
C ASP A 22 28.32 -0.87 -3.64
N LYS A 23 29.40 -1.45 -4.20
CA LYS A 23 30.02 -0.94 -5.41
C LYS A 23 29.12 -1.14 -6.62
N ALA A 24 28.51 -2.33 -6.77
CA ALA A 24 27.62 -2.63 -7.88
C ALA A 24 26.35 -1.75 -7.84
N CYS A 25 25.82 -1.48 -6.66
CA CYS A 25 24.67 -0.62 -6.46
C CYS A 25 24.95 0.83 -6.81
N ARG A 26 26.08 1.38 -6.36
CA ARG A 26 26.52 2.73 -6.73
C ARG A 26 26.79 2.88 -8.21
N GLU A 27 27.39 1.88 -8.86
CA GLU A 27 27.63 1.89 -10.31
C GLU A 27 26.33 1.82 -11.10
N TRP A 28 25.34 1.06 -10.62
CA TRP A 28 24.03 0.99 -11.26
C TRP A 28 23.26 2.30 -11.12
N ALA A 29 23.14 2.86 -9.92
CA ALA A 29 22.51 4.14 -9.69
C ALA A 29 23.14 5.26 -10.54
N ARG A 30 24.47 5.25 -10.67
CA ARG A 30 25.18 6.18 -11.54
C ARG A 30 24.86 5.97 -13.03
N ARG A 31 24.75 4.73 -13.49
CA ARG A 31 24.41 4.41 -14.90
C ARG A 31 22.96 4.77 -15.20
N GLU A 32 22.04 4.53 -14.27
CA GLU A 32 20.63 4.85 -14.44
C GLU A 32 20.40 6.37 -14.47
N LYS A 33 21.07 7.12 -13.59
CA LYS A 33 21.06 8.59 -13.60
C LYS A 33 21.61 9.18 -14.91
N LEU A 34 22.57 8.54 -15.54
CA LEU A 34 23.08 8.91 -16.88
C LEU A 34 22.12 8.54 -18.02
N ARG A 35 21.25 7.55 -17.82
CA ARG A 35 20.32 7.02 -18.81
C ARG A 35 18.96 7.73 -18.77
N THR A 36 18.52 8.15 -17.60
CA THR A 36 17.23 8.84 -17.37
C THR A 36 17.32 10.36 -17.43
N GLY A 37 18.42 10.92 -17.94
CA GLY A 37 18.60 12.37 -18.06
C GLY A 37 17.31 13.09 -18.42
N ASP A 38 16.88 13.94 -17.54
CA ASP A 38 15.76 14.89 -17.46
C ASP A 38 14.87 14.99 -18.72
N LYS A 39 14.06 13.97 -18.99
CA LYS A 39 13.15 13.95 -20.13
C LYS A 39 11.68 14.19 -19.79
N ASN A 40 11.31 14.29 -18.51
CA ASN A 40 9.91 14.40 -18.12
C ASN A 40 9.68 15.48 -17.06
N GLY A 41 9.62 16.74 -17.50
CA GLY A 41 9.16 17.86 -16.66
C GLY A 41 7.73 17.74 -16.13
N ASP A 42 7.01 16.65 -16.48
CA ASP A 42 5.62 16.41 -16.07
C ASP A 42 5.47 15.73 -14.70
N PHE A 43 6.53 15.17 -14.12
CA PHE A 43 6.48 14.44 -12.85
C PHE A 43 7.40 15.03 -11.78
N LYS A 44 7.47 16.36 -11.71
CA LYS A 44 8.29 17.03 -10.72
C LYS A 44 7.88 16.62 -9.30
N ILE A 45 8.79 15.96 -8.62
CA ILE A 45 8.66 15.64 -7.19
C ILE A 45 8.70 16.96 -6.40
N THR A 46 7.67 17.19 -5.61
CA THR A 46 7.53 18.41 -4.79
C THR A 46 8.15 18.19 -3.41
N GLU A 47 8.34 19.29 -2.66
CA GLU A 47 8.80 19.20 -1.26
C GLU A 47 7.82 18.47 -0.34
N LYS A 48 6.54 18.47 -0.69
CA LYS A 48 5.48 17.67 -0.05
C LYS A 48 4.82 16.78 -1.09
N PRO A 49 5.43 15.62 -1.41
CA PRO A 49 4.91 14.73 -2.45
C PRO A 49 3.62 14.06 -2.00
N ARG A 50 2.75 13.71 -2.96
CA ARG A 50 1.51 12.97 -2.71
C ARG A 50 0.68 13.58 -1.57
N ALA A 51 0.38 14.88 -1.71
CA ALA A 51 -0.34 15.65 -0.70
C ALA A 51 -1.87 15.41 -0.71
N GLU A 52 -2.36 14.63 -1.65
CA GLU A 52 -3.77 14.25 -1.75
C GLU A 52 -4.15 13.27 -0.65
N TYR A 53 -5.45 13.28 -0.25
CA TYR A 53 -5.96 12.33 0.73
C TYR A 53 -5.71 10.87 0.28
N PRO A 54 -5.06 10.02 1.08
CA PRO A 54 -4.51 8.74 0.58
C PRO A 54 -5.55 7.67 0.29
N ARG A 55 -6.72 7.70 0.97
CA ARG A 55 -7.71 6.64 0.99
C ARG A 55 -9.09 7.09 0.47
N PRO A 56 -9.29 7.32 -0.85
CA PRO A 56 -10.57 7.78 -1.40
C PRO A 56 -11.75 6.84 -1.13
N GLN A 57 -11.48 5.58 -0.78
CA GLN A 57 -12.48 4.57 -0.40
C GLN A 57 -13.16 4.89 0.95
N MET A 58 -12.54 5.70 1.79
CA MET A 58 -13.14 6.29 2.97
C MET A 58 -12.41 7.59 3.34
N GLU A 59 -12.94 8.71 2.88
CA GLU A 59 -12.33 10.04 2.99
C GLU A 59 -12.88 10.82 4.18
N ARG A 60 -11.99 11.43 4.96
CA ARG A 60 -12.27 12.46 5.98
C ARG A 60 -11.71 13.81 5.59
N SER A 61 -12.29 14.86 6.13
CA SER A 61 -11.81 16.23 5.93
C SER A 61 -10.75 16.68 6.95
N ASN A 62 -10.68 15.99 8.09
CA ASN A 62 -9.77 16.35 9.18
C ASN A 62 -8.55 15.43 9.20
N PHE A 63 -7.58 15.75 8.35
CA PHE A 63 -6.35 14.99 8.16
C PHE A 63 -5.17 15.92 7.87
N ASP A 64 -3.97 15.45 8.19
CA ASP A 64 -2.71 16.08 7.84
C ASP A 64 -1.74 15.08 7.20
N ILE A 65 -1.22 15.43 6.01
CA ILE A 65 -0.18 14.65 5.33
C ILE A 65 1.17 14.98 5.96
N LEU A 66 1.88 13.96 6.41
CA LEU A 66 3.19 14.08 7.02
C LEU A 66 4.35 13.85 6.03
N ASN A 67 4.05 13.56 4.75
CA ASN A 67 5.05 13.45 3.71
C ASN A 67 5.88 14.73 3.62
N GLY A 68 7.16 14.58 3.28
CA GLY A 68 8.08 15.70 3.15
C GLY A 68 9.47 15.33 3.68
N SER A 69 10.25 16.34 4.02
CA SER A 69 11.62 16.18 4.47
C SER A 69 11.67 15.78 5.94
N TRP A 70 12.13 14.55 6.22
CA TRP A 70 12.36 14.04 7.56
C TRP A 70 13.85 13.89 7.85
N ASP A 71 14.24 13.92 9.12
CA ASP A 71 15.58 13.49 9.53
C ASP A 71 15.69 11.98 9.46
N TYR A 72 16.88 11.46 9.07
CA TYR A 72 17.14 10.04 9.12
C TYR A 72 18.51 9.71 9.71
N ALA A 73 18.63 8.50 10.22
CA ALA A 73 19.90 7.89 10.60
C ALA A 73 19.91 6.41 10.22
N VAL A 74 21.09 5.88 9.91
CA VAL A 74 21.32 4.46 9.75
C VAL A 74 22.35 3.99 10.75
N ILE A 75 22.06 2.92 11.47
CA ILE A 75 22.93 2.34 12.50
C ILE A 75 22.97 0.82 12.32
N SER A 76 24.06 0.18 12.73
CA SER A 76 24.08 -1.28 12.71
C SER A 76 23.09 -1.87 13.72
N ALA A 77 22.45 -2.99 13.35
CA ALA A 77 21.52 -3.67 14.23
C ALA A 77 22.14 -4.05 15.58
N SER A 78 23.40 -4.45 15.58
CA SER A 78 24.14 -4.78 16.81
C SER A 78 24.37 -3.57 17.73
N GLU A 79 24.64 -2.40 17.14
CA GLU A 79 24.75 -1.15 17.92
C GLU A 79 23.40 -0.68 18.43
N TYR A 80 22.34 -0.81 17.60
CA TYR A 80 20.95 -0.50 17.98
C TYR A 80 20.52 -1.29 19.23
N VAL A 81 20.72 -2.62 19.18
CA VAL A 81 20.40 -3.50 20.34
C VAL A 81 21.23 -3.13 21.57
N ARG A 82 22.55 -2.89 21.41
CA ARG A 82 23.44 -2.51 22.51
C ARG A 82 23.01 -1.18 23.18
N LYS A 83 22.46 -0.24 22.40
CA LYS A 83 21.98 1.06 22.89
C LYS A 83 20.52 1.01 23.38
N GLY A 84 19.86 -0.15 23.36
CA GLY A 84 18.47 -0.29 23.74
C GLY A 84 17.53 0.54 22.86
N GLY A 85 17.82 0.65 21.56
CA GLY A 85 17.03 1.42 20.60
C GLY A 85 17.25 2.93 20.61
N ARG A 86 18.08 3.46 21.49
CA ARG A 86 18.36 4.90 21.60
C ARG A 86 19.44 5.30 20.60
N VAL A 87 19.10 6.23 19.71
CA VAL A 87 20.01 6.69 18.66
C VAL A 87 19.93 8.21 18.55
N ASP A 88 20.98 8.90 18.98
CA ASP A 88 21.05 10.38 18.91
C ASP A 88 21.69 10.88 17.61
N LYS A 89 22.04 9.96 16.69
CA LYS A 89 22.67 10.26 15.42
C LYS A 89 21.64 10.76 14.41
N THR A 90 22.05 11.72 13.58
CA THR A 90 21.36 12.13 12.34
C THR A 90 22.38 12.09 11.21
N ASP A 91 22.03 11.39 10.10
CA ASP A 91 22.89 11.28 8.91
C ASP A 91 22.51 12.30 7.83
N GLY A 92 21.31 12.87 7.90
CA GLY A 92 20.82 13.85 6.95
C GLY A 92 19.30 13.92 6.87
N LYS A 93 18.81 14.33 5.70
CA LYS A 93 17.38 14.40 5.38
C LYS A 93 17.01 13.35 4.35
N ILE A 94 15.81 12.81 4.49
CA ILE A 94 15.17 11.90 3.54
C ILE A 94 13.80 12.45 3.16
N LEU A 95 13.45 12.38 1.88
CA LEU A 95 12.12 12.81 1.42
C LEU A 95 11.14 11.64 1.50
N VAL A 96 10.26 11.66 2.51
CA VAL A 96 9.17 10.69 2.68
C VAL A 96 8.04 11.01 1.68
N PRO A 97 7.43 10.03 0.98
CA PRO A 97 7.48 8.59 1.23
C PRO A 97 8.42 7.82 0.28
N PHE A 98 9.56 8.34 -0.03
CA PHE A 98 10.48 7.64 -0.94
C PHE A 98 11.52 6.84 -0.15
N SER A 99 11.72 5.58 -0.59
CA SER A 99 12.68 4.68 0.04
C SER A 99 14.13 5.17 -0.11
N PRO A 100 15.04 4.87 0.83
CA PRO A 100 16.40 5.36 0.80
C PRO A 100 17.19 4.91 -0.45
N GLU A 101 16.76 3.85 -1.13
CA GLU A 101 17.42 3.29 -2.31
C GLU A 101 17.22 4.13 -3.57
N CYS A 102 16.10 4.87 -3.66
CA CYS A 102 15.75 5.62 -4.86
C CYS A 102 16.31 7.05 -4.85
N ASP A 103 16.49 7.62 -6.05
CA ASP A 103 16.98 9.01 -6.23
C ASP A 103 16.02 10.04 -5.62
N ALA A 104 14.72 9.77 -5.68
CA ALA A 104 13.67 10.65 -5.17
C ALA A 104 13.78 10.93 -3.67
N SER A 105 14.33 10.01 -2.90
CA SER A 105 14.53 10.18 -1.45
C SER A 105 15.60 11.20 -1.08
N GLY A 106 16.54 11.46 -2.01
CA GLY A 106 17.74 12.25 -1.78
C GLY A 106 18.87 11.49 -1.07
N VAL A 107 18.68 10.21 -0.73
CA VAL A 107 19.67 9.38 -0.01
C VAL A 107 20.48 8.52 -0.96
N GLY A 108 19.84 7.78 -1.86
CA GLY A 108 20.50 6.94 -2.87
C GLY A 108 21.33 5.80 -2.28
N ARG A 109 20.85 5.18 -1.18
CA ARG A 109 21.56 4.15 -0.45
C ARG A 109 20.69 2.90 -0.26
N ILE A 110 21.23 1.73 -0.53
CA ILE A 110 20.62 0.46 -0.18
C ILE A 110 20.82 0.18 1.30
N LEU A 111 19.73 -0.16 2.00
CA LEU A 111 19.77 -0.61 3.38
C LEU A 111 20.27 -2.07 3.42
N ASP A 112 21.23 -2.34 4.30
CA ASP A 112 21.68 -3.71 4.57
C ASP A 112 20.77 -4.36 5.63
N ARG A 113 20.55 -5.67 5.50
CA ARG A 113 19.77 -6.47 6.46
C ARG A 113 20.24 -6.41 7.91
N ASN A 114 21.47 -5.93 8.14
CA ASN A 114 22.08 -5.74 9.47
C ASN A 114 22.02 -4.28 9.94
N GLU A 115 21.23 -3.45 9.28
CA GLU A 115 21.08 -2.04 9.60
C GLU A 115 19.65 -1.73 10.06
N VAL A 116 19.55 -0.71 10.85
CA VAL A 116 18.28 -0.10 11.27
C VAL A 116 18.23 1.30 10.71
N LEU A 117 17.18 1.58 9.95
CA LEU A 117 16.87 2.91 9.43
C LEU A 117 15.91 3.60 10.39
N ILE A 118 16.25 4.78 10.83
CA ILE A 118 15.49 5.58 11.78
C ILE A 118 15.05 6.85 11.09
N TYR A 119 13.76 7.12 11.12
CA TYR A 119 13.12 8.33 10.63
C TYR A 119 12.68 9.20 11.79
N ARG A 120 12.77 10.54 11.65
CA ARG A 120 12.28 11.51 12.64
C ARG A 120 11.60 12.68 11.99
N THR A 121 10.46 13.04 12.56
CA THR A 121 9.73 14.27 12.22
C THR A 121 8.86 14.69 13.40
N SER A 122 8.00 15.69 13.21
CA SER A 122 6.97 16.07 14.16
C SER A 122 5.64 16.33 13.47
N PHE A 123 4.56 16.29 14.25
CA PHE A 123 3.21 16.64 13.81
C PHE A 123 2.47 17.37 14.93
N ASN A 124 1.42 18.12 14.57
CA ASN A 124 0.61 18.85 15.53
C ASN A 124 -0.68 18.12 15.87
N PHE A 125 -1.09 18.17 17.14
CA PHE A 125 -2.38 17.70 17.61
C PHE A 125 -3.11 18.80 18.36
N ALA A 126 -4.38 19.03 18.02
CA ALA A 126 -5.19 20.09 18.61
C ALA A 126 -5.75 19.77 20.00
N GLY A 127 -5.40 18.63 20.59
CA GLY A 127 -5.84 18.20 21.92
C GLY A 127 -7.32 17.85 22.01
N ARG A 128 -8.02 17.59 20.92
CA ARG A 128 -9.45 17.24 20.87
C ARG A 128 -9.70 15.99 20.06
N GLY A 129 -10.54 15.08 20.59
CA GLY A 129 -10.81 13.79 19.96
C GLY A 129 -9.62 12.84 20.03
N LYS A 130 -9.64 11.84 19.17
CA LYS A 130 -8.52 10.90 18.99
C LYS A 130 -7.69 11.29 17.77
N ILE A 131 -6.42 10.92 17.79
CA ILE A 131 -5.54 11.07 16.65
C ILE A 131 -5.02 9.71 16.20
N LEU A 132 -5.34 9.37 14.95
CA LEU A 132 -4.92 8.13 14.29
C LEU A 132 -3.74 8.43 13.38
N LEU A 133 -2.64 7.74 13.60
CA LEU A 133 -1.42 7.85 12.77
C LEU A 133 -1.40 6.69 11.79
N HIS A 134 -1.47 6.99 10.50
CA HIS A 134 -1.56 6.02 9.42
C HIS A 134 -0.28 5.95 8.60
N PHE A 135 0.02 4.75 8.15
CA PHE A 135 1.07 4.44 7.18
C PHE A 135 0.47 3.64 6.03
N GLU A 136 0.72 4.06 4.81
CA GLU A 136 0.26 3.34 3.62
C GLU A 136 1.10 2.08 3.38
N ALA A 137 2.43 2.17 3.60
CA ALA A 137 3.34 1.05 3.54
C ALA A 137 4.70 1.37 4.18
N VAL A 138 5.27 0.40 4.89
CA VAL A 138 6.64 0.44 5.44
C VAL A 138 7.27 -0.94 5.25
N ASP A 139 8.32 -1.04 4.47
CA ASP A 139 9.04 -2.30 4.18
C ASP A 139 10.26 -2.43 5.09
N GLU A 140 10.44 -3.48 5.87
CA GLU A 140 9.58 -4.64 6.03
C GLU A 140 8.93 -4.67 7.43
N LYS A 141 9.67 -4.33 8.50
CA LYS A 141 9.20 -4.34 9.90
C LYS A 141 9.59 -3.04 10.58
N CYS A 142 8.65 -2.45 11.28
CA CYS A 142 8.92 -1.18 11.95
C CYS A 142 8.34 -1.13 13.36
N GLU A 143 8.95 -0.29 14.19
CA GLU A 143 8.41 0.14 15.48
C GLU A 143 8.23 1.66 15.44
N VAL A 144 7.05 2.11 15.85
CA VAL A 144 6.64 3.52 15.81
C VAL A 144 6.65 4.11 17.21
N PHE A 145 7.22 5.29 17.38
CA PHE A 145 7.29 6.00 18.65
C PHE A 145 6.70 7.40 18.51
N VAL A 146 5.87 7.78 19.49
CA VAL A 146 5.38 9.16 19.62
C VAL A 146 5.84 9.68 20.98
N ASN A 147 6.54 10.82 20.98
CA ASN A 147 7.16 11.41 22.17
C ASN A 147 8.01 10.42 22.99
N GLY A 148 8.70 9.50 22.29
CA GLY A 148 9.53 8.46 22.88
C GLY A 148 8.77 7.26 23.45
N VAL A 149 7.45 7.21 23.31
CA VAL A 149 6.60 6.08 23.75
C VAL A 149 6.30 5.19 22.54
N SER A 150 6.65 3.90 22.63
CA SER A 150 6.33 2.92 21.60
C SER A 150 4.82 2.76 21.43
N GLN A 151 4.35 2.86 20.20
CA GLN A 151 2.96 2.65 19.82
C GLN A 151 2.70 1.22 19.37
N GLY A 152 3.74 0.49 19.03
CA GLY A 152 3.68 -0.89 18.59
C GLY A 152 4.60 -1.17 17.42
N VAL A 153 4.55 -2.42 16.97
CA VAL A 153 5.33 -2.95 15.86
C VAL A 153 4.38 -3.37 14.73
N HIS A 154 4.77 -3.09 13.50
CA HIS A 154 4.13 -3.62 12.29
C HIS A 154 5.11 -4.50 11.53
N GLU A 155 4.61 -5.61 10.97
CA GLU A 155 5.34 -6.53 10.10
C GLU A 155 4.61 -6.67 8.76
N GLY A 156 5.35 -6.62 7.66
CA GLY A 156 4.85 -6.72 6.29
C GLY A 156 4.95 -5.41 5.51
N GLY A 157 5.54 -5.47 4.30
CA GLY A 157 5.94 -4.29 3.54
C GLY A 157 4.87 -3.67 2.65
N TYR A 158 3.67 -4.28 2.50
CA TYR A 158 2.75 -3.92 1.42
C TYR A 158 1.36 -3.46 1.86
N LEU A 159 0.97 -3.69 3.11
CA LEU A 159 -0.37 -3.36 3.59
C LEU A 159 -0.37 -2.10 4.46
N PRO A 160 -1.43 -1.28 4.38
CA PRO A 160 -1.58 -0.13 5.25
C PRO A 160 -1.89 -0.55 6.69
N PHE A 161 -1.43 0.26 7.63
CA PHE A 161 -1.71 0.09 9.06
C PHE A 161 -1.84 1.45 9.75
N TYR A 162 -2.37 1.45 10.96
CA TYR A 162 -2.45 2.66 11.78
C TYR A 162 -2.34 2.35 13.28
N PHE A 163 -2.06 3.40 14.05
CA PHE A 163 -2.08 3.39 15.51
C PHE A 163 -2.96 4.52 16.04
N ASP A 164 -3.76 4.25 17.06
CA ASP A 164 -4.35 5.31 17.89
C ASP A 164 -3.26 5.80 18.85
N VAL A 165 -2.71 6.96 18.54
CA VAL A 165 -1.58 7.54 19.28
C VAL A 165 -2.02 8.59 20.31
N THR A 166 -3.30 8.73 20.54
CA THR A 166 -3.91 9.77 21.38
C THR A 166 -3.29 9.83 22.78
N SER A 167 -3.09 8.67 23.41
CA SER A 167 -2.55 8.60 24.78
C SER A 167 -1.09 9.04 24.89
N ALA A 168 -0.32 8.98 23.80
CA ALA A 168 1.07 9.40 23.75
C ALA A 168 1.23 10.87 23.30
N CYS A 169 0.16 11.47 22.75
CA CYS A 169 0.17 12.84 22.26
C CYS A 169 -0.13 13.85 23.37
N ARG A 170 0.38 15.07 23.14
CA ARG A 170 0.02 16.28 23.87
C ARG A 170 -0.51 17.33 22.89
N GLU A 171 -1.23 18.32 23.38
CA GLU A 171 -1.61 19.48 22.57
C GLU A 171 -0.36 20.19 22.04
N GLY A 172 -0.39 20.56 20.77
CA GLY A 172 0.73 21.15 20.04
C GLY A 172 1.61 20.13 19.35
N GLU A 173 2.90 20.39 19.33
CA GLU A 173 3.89 19.60 18.59
C GLU A 173 4.23 18.29 19.31
N ASN A 174 4.24 17.19 18.54
CA ASN A 174 4.56 15.84 18.97
C ASN A 174 5.68 15.26 18.10
N ALA A 175 6.70 14.71 18.73
CA ALA A 175 7.79 14.04 18.04
C ALA A 175 7.34 12.65 17.55
N LEU A 176 7.69 12.32 16.30
CA LEU A 176 7.45 11.02 15.68
C LEU A 176 8.78 10.40 15.28
N GLU A 177 9.03 9.17 15.73
CA GLU A 177 10.14 8.34 15.23
C GLU A 177 9.60 7.03 14.67
N VAL A 178 10.21 6.57 13.57
CA VAL A 178 9.91 5.26 12.98
C VAL A 178 11.22 4.53 12.78
N HIS A 179 11.39 3.40 13.44
CA HIS A 179 12.58 2.56 13.35
C HIS A 179 12.27 1.35 12.49
N VAL A 180 13.06 1.11 11.45
CA VAL A 180 12.77 0.10 10.44
C VAL A 180 13.95 -0.84 10.27
N VAL A 181 13.65 -2.13 10.13
CA VAL A 181 14.57 -3.16 9.62
C VAL A 181 13.98 -3.81 8.38
N ASP A 182 14.82 -4.12 7.43
CA ASP A 182 14.46 -4.85 6.24
C ASP A 182 15.41 -6.02 6.04
N PHE A 183 14.89 -7.23 6.12
CA PHE A 183 15.65 -8.44 5.87
C PHE A 183 15.68 -8.82 4.39
N SER A 184 14.98 -8.06 3.55
CA SER A 184 14.91 -8.22 2.08
C SER A 184 14.58 -9.66 1.70
N ASP A 185 15.51 -10.35 1.02
CA ASP A 185 15.35 -11.74 0.57
C ASP A 185 15.82 -12.81 1.58
N SER A 186 16.10 -12.42 2.84
CA SER A 186 16.59 -13.34 3.89
C SER A 186 15.50 -13.84 4.83
N CYS A 187 14.26 -13.39 4.67
CA CYS A 187 13.11 -13.86 5.43
C CYS A 187 11.98 -14.31 4.49
N PRO A 188 11.01 -15.08 4.98
CA PRO A 188 9.92 -15.59 4.16
C PRO A 188 8.81 -14.56 3.88
N ALA A 189 8.91 -13.33 4.37
CA ALA A 189 7.91 -12.27 4.17
C ALA A 189 7.58 -12.00 2.69
N PRO A 190 6.38 -11.50 2.38
CA PRO A 190 6.04 -11.03 1.05
C PRO A 190 7.01 -9.93 0.58
N LYS A 191 7.76 -10.20 -0.48
CA LYS A 191 8.82 -9.32 -1.00
C LYS A 191 8.74 -9.08 -2.51
N GLY A 192 7.81 -9.77 -3.20
CA GLY A 192 7.72 -9.69 -4.65
C GLY A 192 9.01 -10.17 -5.32
N LYS A 193 9.55 -9.34 -6.21
CA LYS A 193 10.82 -9.62 -6.92
C LYS A 193 12.02 -8.93 -6.30
N GLN A 194 11.90 -8.41 -5.10
CA GLN A 194 12.99 -7.73 -4.41
C GLN A 194 14.08 -8.72 -3.99
N THR A 195 15.34 -8.36 -4.22
CA THR A 195 16.49 -9.16 -3.78
C THR A 195 17.75 -8.30 -3.70
N LEU A 196 18.59 -8.60 -2.72
CA LEU A 196 19.90 -7.98 -2.61
C LEU A 196 20.84 -8.43 -3.77
N SER A 197 20.64 -9.64 -4.31
CA SER A 197 21.40 -10.16 -5.47
C SER A 197 20.61 -9.95 -6.76
N ARG A 198 20.40 -8.69 -7.12
CA ARG A 198 19.60 -8.30 -8.29
C ARG A 198 20.24 -8.64 -9.62
N GLY A 199 19.41 -8.76 -10.64
CA GLY A 199 19.75 -9.04 -12.03
C GLY A 199 18.72 -9.96 -12.68
N GLY A 200 18.67 -10.00 -13.99
CA GLY A 200 17.64 -10.74 -14.72
C GLY A 200 16.24 -10.20 -14.41
N ILE A 201 15.38 -11.02 -13.81
CA ILE A 201 14.00 -10.64 -13.46
C ILE A 201 13.87 -9.99 -12.07
N TRP A 202 14.95 -9.89 -11.30
CA TRP A 202 14.93 -9.44 -9.91
C TRP A 202 15.20 -7.94 -9.79
N TYR A 203 14.51 -7.30 -8.84
CA TYR A 203 14.55 -5.86 -8.60
C TYR A 203 15.49 -5.49 -7.46
N THR A 204 15.92 -4.23 -7.47
CA THR A 204 16.54 -3.60 -6.31
C THR A 204 15.58 -3.69 -5.13
N PRO A 205 16.04 -4.10 -3.94
CA PRO A 205 15.21 -4.07 -2.74
C PRO A 205 14.85 -2.63 -2.39
N GLN A 206 13.70 -2.45 -1.78
CA GLN A 206 13.19 -1.19 -1.31
C GLN A 206 12.88 -1.32 0.17
N SER A 207 13.35 -0.40 0.99
CA SER A 207 13.24 -0.47 2.43
C SER A 207 12.56 0.76 3.01
N GLY A 208 12.03 0.63 4.22
CA GLY A 208 11.50 1.76 4.98
C GLY A 208 10.16 2.27 4.49
N ILE A 209 9.87 3.53 4.78
CA ILE A 209 8.61 4.17 4.41
C ILE A 209 8.57 4.41 2.91
N TRP A 210 7.67 3.74 2.19
CA TRP A 210 7.47 3.91 0.75
C TRP A 210 6.03 4.26 0.36
N GLY A 211 5.13 4.38 1.34
CA GLY A 211 3.77 4.86 1.21
C GLY A 211 3.53 6.11 2.04
N THR A 212 2.46 6.84 1.74
CA THR A 212 2.09 8.07 2.44
C THR A 212 1.93 7.85 3.93
N VAL A 213 2.41 8.82 4.72
CA VAL A 213 2.17 8.90 6.17
C VAL A 213 1.25 10.08 6.44
N TRP A 214 0.20 9.86 7.23
CA TRP A 214 -0.76 10.92 7.56
C TRP A 214 -1.41 10.70 8.93
N THR A 215 -2.01 11.75 9.46
CA THR A 215 -2.85 11.68 10.65
C THR A 215 -4.29 11.98 10.30
N GLU A 216 -5.21 11.38 11.04
CA GLU A 216 -6.62 11.74 11.08
C GLU A 216 -7.03 12.09 12.50
N THR A 217 -7.74 13.22 12.67
CA THR A 217 -8.40 13.51 13.95
C THR A 217 -9.84 13.05 13.87
N VAL A 218 -10.24 12.16 14.80
CA VAL A 218 -11.57 11.58 14.86
C VAL A 218 -12.19 11.83 16.24
N PRO A 219 -13.53 11.81 16.37
CA PRO A 219 -14.21 11.87 17.68
C PRO A 219 -13.94 10.59 18.49
N GLU A 220 -14.41 10.55 19.75
CA GLU A 220 -14.29 9.35 20.60
C GLU A 220 -14.98 8.13 19.97
N ASN A 221 -16.18 8.35 19.42
CA ASN A 221 -16.94 7.36 18.65
C ASN A 221 -16.93 7.77 17.19
N TYR A 222 -16.39 6.91 16.32
CA TYR A 222 -16.18 7.24 14.91
C TYR A 222 -16.45 6.06 13.98
N ILE A 223 -16.64 6.35 12.70
CA ILE A 223 -16.78 5.37 11.64
C ILE A 223 -15.39 4.82 11.31
N GLU A 224 -15.10 3.60 11.67
CA GLU A 224 -13.77 2.99 11.50
C GLU A 224 -13.51 2.53 10.06
N ASN A 225 -14.54 1.92 9.43
CA ASN A 225 -14.43 1.45 8.05
C ASN A 225 -15.79 1.43 7.37
N VAL A 226 -15.79 1.53 6.04
CA VAL A 226 -17.00 1.42 5.20
C VAL A 226 -16.70 0.49 4.02
N VAL A 227 -17.57 -0.51 3.84
CA VAL A 227 -17.50 -1.43 2.69
C VAL A 227 -18.83 -1.35 1.94
N CYS A 228 -18.77 -0.98 0.66
CA CYS A 228 -19.94 -0.96 -0.22
C CYS A 228 -19.97 -2.23 -1.09
N LEU A 229 -21.02 -3.03 -0.97
CA LEU A 229 -21.24 -4.26 -1.73
C LEU A 229 -22.42 -4.04 -2.68
N PRO A 230 -22.21 -3.66 -3.95
CA PRO A 230 -23.26 -3.40 -4.92
C PRO A 230 -23.90 -4.70 -5.39
N ASP A 231 -25.22 -4.66 -5.59
CA ASP A 231 -26.02 -5.70 -6.23
C ASP A 231 -26.80 -5.10 -7.39
N PRO A 232 -26.26 -5.09 -8.61
CA PRO A 232 -26.96 -4.55 -9.77
C PRO A 232 -28.28 -5.28 -10.07
N GLY A 233 -28.34 -6.61 -9.84
CA GLY A 233 -29.57 -7.40 -10.09
C GLY A 233 -30.73 -7.00 -9.18
N GLY A 234 -30.44 -6.63 -7.93
CA GLY A 234 -31.43 -6.12 -6.98
C GLY A 234 -31.60 -4.60 -7.03
N ALA A 235 -30.87 -3.88 -7.88
CA ALA A 235 -30.75 -2.42 -7.91
C ALA A 235 -30.52 -1.84 -6.49
N GLN A 236 -29.56 -2.41 -5.76
CA GLN A 236 -29.29 -2.06 -4.37
C GLN A 236 -27.78 -2.11 -4.05
N VAL A 237 -27.42 -1.51 -2.95
CA VAL A 237 -26.08 -1.62 -2.37
C VAL A 237 -26.20 -1.94 -0.89
N ASN A 238 -25.43 -2.92 -0.40
CA ASN A 238 -25.23 -3.11 1.04
C ASN A 238 -24.02 -2.28 1.48
N ILE A 239 -24.24 -1.35 2.39
CA ILE A 239 -23.20 -0.49 2.98
C ILE A 239 -22.95 -1.00 4.38
N ASN A 240 -21.86 -1.72 4.56
CA ASN A 240 -21.41 -2.18 5.87
C ASN A 240 -20.58 -1.06 6.53
N ILE A 241 -20.95 -0.66 7.74
CA ILE A 241 -20.33 0.41 8.51
C ILE A 241 -19.73 -0.20 9.77
N ALA A 242 -18.40 -0.31 9.83
CA ALA A 242 -17.70 -0.62 11.06
C ALA A 242 -17.48 0.66 11.87
N ALA A 243 -17.64 0.57 13.18
CA ALA A 243 -17.52 1.71 14.08
C ALA A 243 -16.66 1.39 15.30
N CYS A 244 -15.91 2.37 15.74
CA CYS A 244 -15.26 2.38 17.04
C CYS A 244 -16.20 3.10 18.02
N GLY A 245 -16.71 2.37 19.03
CA GLY A 245 -17.69 2.87 19.98
C GLY A 245 -19.10 2.98 19.39
N ASP A 246 -20.00 3.65 20.12
CA ASP A 246 -21.39 3.84 19.69
C ASP A 246 -21.54 5.14 18.90
N ILE A 247 -21.75 5.01 17.60
CA ILE A 247 -21.96 6.17 16.68
C ILE A 247 -23.43 6.57 16.53
N GLY A 248 -24.35 5.82 17.17
CA GLY A 248 -25.79 6.06 17.05
C GLY A 248 -26.35 5.87 15.65
N GLU A 249 -27.47 6.56 15.36
CA GLU A 249 -28.08 6.58 14.05
C GLU A 249 -27.19 7.34 13.04
N VAL A 250 -27.04 6.80 11.85
CA VAL A 250 -26.32 7.47 10.74
C VAL A 250 -27.30 7.86 9.63
N THR A 251 -26.99 8.94 8.93
CA THR A 251 -27.62 9.30 7.66
C THR A 251 -26.72 8.91 6.52
N ILE A 252 -27.23 8.10 5.59
CA ILE A 252 -26.56 7.65 4.38
C ILE A 252 -27.14 8.40 3.20
N LYS A 253 -26.33 9.18 2.50
CA LYS A 253 -26.74 9.92 1.31
C LYS A 253 -25.96 9.41 0.10
N ILE A 254 -26.67 9.12 -0.99
CA ILE A 254 -26.10 8.67 -2.26
C ILE A 254 -26.29 9.76 -3.31
N TYR A 255 -25.26 10.02 -4.09
CA TYR A 255 -25.23 11.06 -5.11
C TYR A 255 -24.92 10.47 -6.49
N ASP A 256 -25.66 10.96 -7.48
CA ASP A 256 -25.44 10.78 -8.91
C ASP A 256 -25.01 12.13 -9.50
N GLU A 257 -23.78 12.24 -10.00
CA GLU A 257 -23.20 13.46 -10.59
C GLU A 257 -23.39 14.73 -9.73
N GLY A 258 -23.27 14.56 -8.41
CA GLY A 258 -23.43 15.65 -7.44
C GLY A 258 -24.86 15.91 -6.99
N ARG A 259 -25.89 15.28 -7.62
CA ARG A 259 -27.28 15.34 -7.19
C ARG A 259 -27.56 14.25 -6.15
N GLU A 260 -28.09 14.62 -4.99
CA GLU A 260 -28.60 13.67 -4.02
C GLU A 260 -29.79 12.90 -4.59
N ILE A 261 -29.69 11.58 -4.70
CA ILE A 261 -30.74 10.69 -5.19
C ILE A 261 -31.38 9.86 -4.08
N ILE A 262 -30.66 9.65 -2.98
CA ILE A 262 -31.13 8.91 -1.82
C ILE A 262 -30.66 9.58 -0.54
N SER A 263 -31.57 9.61 0.47
CA SER A 263 -31.24 9.86 1.86
C SER A 263 -31.93 8.79 2.71
N ALA A 264 -31.13 7.96 3.38
CA ALA A 264 -31.61 6.85 4.20
C ALA A 264 -31.08 6.96 5.62
N LYS A 265 -31.79 6.40 6.60
CA LYS A 265 -31.31 6.19 7.95
C LYS A 265 -30.69 4.80 8.05
N GLY A 266 -29.64 4.68 8.88
CA GLY A 266 -28.93 3.44 9.12
C GLY A 266 -28.25 3.44 10.48
N ALA A 267 -27.40 2.44 10.71
CA ALA A 267 -26.62 2.26 11.92
C ALA A 267 -25.29 1.58 11.60
N ALA A 268 -24.45 1.35 12.58
CA ALA A 268 -23.32 0.44 12.47
C ALA A 268 -23.78 -0.96 12.02
N GLY A 269 -22.99 -1.65 11.20
CA GLY A 269 -23.32 -2.92 10.56
C GLY A 269 -23.87 -2.75 9.13
N ASP A 270 -24.70 -3.69 8.69
CA ASP A 270 -25.21 -3.79 7.33
C ASP A 270 -26.40 -2.87 7.08
N ASN A 271 -26.35 -2.10 6.01
CA ASN A 271 -27.40 -1.18 5.59
C ASN A 271 -27.71 -1.39 4.11
N VAL A 272 -28.83 -2.04 3.80
CA VAL A 272 -29.27 -2.28 2.42
C VAL A 272 -30.04 -1.08 1.91
N VAL A 273 -29.49 -0.40 0.91
CA VAL A 273 -30.09 0.78 0.29
C VAL A 273 -30.49 0.47 -1.15
N LYS A 274 -31.77 0.61 -1.48
CA LYS A 274 -32.31 0.40 -2.82
C LYS A 274 -32.20 1.66 -3.65
N LEU A 275 -31.72 1.52 -4.89
CA LEU A 275 -31.71 2.57 -5.91
C LEU A 275 -32.87 2.34 -6.87
N GLY A 276 -33.55 3.41 -7.28
CA GLY A 276 -34.68 3.27 -8.22
C GLY A 276 -34.23 2.89 -9.63
N ALA A 277 -33.24 3.60 -10.15
CA ALA A 277 -32.56 3.29 -11.42
C ALA A 277 -31.07 3.27 -11.19
N ILE A 278 -30.37 2.40 -11.91
CA ILE A 278 -28.91 2.26 -11.78
C ILE A 278 -28.19 2.60 -13.07
N LYS A 279 -26.99 3.17 -12.93
CA LYS A 279 -25.99 3.31 -13.99
C LYS A 279 -24.93 2.26 -13.72
N GLU A 280 -24.83 1.28 -14.60
CA GLU A 280 -23.81 0.23 -14.45
C GLU A 280 -22.44 0.76 -14.85
N TRP A 281 -21.43 0.34 -14.11
CA TRP A 281 -20.04 0.64 -14.40
C TRP A 281 -19.50 -0.33 -15.46
N SER A 282 -18.80 0.22 -16.44
CA SER A 282 -18.01 -0.55 -17.40
C SER A 282 -16.74 0.23 -17.77
N PRO A 283 -15.76 -0.40 -18.45
CA PRO A 283 -14.58 0.32 -18.96
C PRO A 283 -14.92 1.50 -19.87
N SER A 284 -16.01 1.44 -20.61
CA SER A 284 -16.48 2.53 -21.49
C SER A 284 -17.42 3.53 -20.81
N SER A 285 -17.97 3.17 -19.65
CA SER A 285 -18.87 4.02 -18.86
C SER A 285 -18.56 3.85 -17.35
N PRO A 286 -17.44 4.42 -16.86
CA PRO A 286 -16.95 4.18 -15.52
C PRO A 286 -17.64 5.06 -14.47
N PHE A 287 -18.95 4.87 -14.33
CA PHE A 287 -19.76 5.65 -13.42
C PHE A 287 -19.56 5.25 -11.95
N LEU A 288 -19.34 6.23 -11.08
CA LEU A 288 -19.18 6.05 -9.63
C LEU A 288 -20.25 6.84 -8.87
N TYR A 289 -21.05 6.14 -8.08
CA TYR A 289 -21.91 6.77 -7.09
C TYR A 289 -21.07 7.27 -5.92
N LYS A 290 -21.30 8.52 -5.49
CA LYS A 290 -20.68 9.06 -4.28
C LYS A 290 -21.59 8.82 -3.09
N VAL A 291 -21.00 8.54 -1.94
CA VAL A 291 -21.73 8.28 -0.70
C VAL A 291 -21.18 9.20 0.40
N LEU A 292 -22.08 9.82 1.14
CA LEU A 292 -21.80 10.53 2.38
C LEU A 292 -22.49 9.78 3.53
N ILE A 293 -21.73 9.38 4.52
CA ILE A 293 -22.23 8.79 5.75
C ILE A 293 -21.94 9.74 6.88
N LYS A 294 -22.97 10.10 7.63
CA LYS A 294 -22.88 11.09 8.71
C LYS A 294 -23.58 10.56 9.95
N SER A 295 -22.84 10.46 11.04
CA SER A 295 -23.36 10.33 12.41
C SER A 295 -23.52 11.71 13.06
N GLU A 296 -23.87 11.76 14.33
CA GLU A 296 -23.89 13.00 15.09
C GLU A 296 -22.49 13.63 15.21
N SER A 297 -21.46 12.81 15.38
CA SER A 297 -20.09 13.25 15.69
C SER A 297 -19.10 13.10 14.54
N ASP A 298 -19.34 12.18 13.58
CA ASP A 298 -18.40 11.85 12.51
C ASP A 298 -19.03 11.91 11.12
N SER A 299 -18.21 12.14 10.10
CA SER A 299 -18.65 12.17 8.72
C SER A 299 -17.57 11.64 7.78
N VAL A 300 -17.92 10.66 6.97
CA VAL A 300 -17.03 10.07 5.96
C VAL A 300 -17.66 10.06 4.58
N ARG A 301 -16.82 10.18 3.56
CA ARG A 301 -17.20 10.03 2.16
C ARG A 301 -16.62 8.75 1.61
N THR A 302 -17.36 8.09 0.75
CA THR A 302 -16.92 6.92 -0.01
C THR A 302 -17.55 6.92 -1.39
N TYR A 303 -17.34 5.87 -2.15
CA TYR A 303 -17.96 5.65 -3.46
C TYR A 303 -18.20 4.17 -3.71
N PHE A 304 -19.05 3.87 -4.68
CA PHE A 304 -19.18 2.53 -5.23
C PHE A 304 -19.52 2.57 -6.72
N ALA A 305 -19.26 1.46 -7.38
CA ALA A 305 -19.64 1.22 -8.78
C ALA A 305 -20.67 0.10 -8.84
N MET A 306 -21.78 0.31 -9.55
CA MET A 306 -22.76 -0.75 -9.83
C MET A 306 -22.18 -1.68 -10.89
N ARG A 307 -21.53 -2.75 -10.47
CA ARG A 307 -20.94 -3.77 -11.36
C ARG A 307 -21.02 -5.15 -10.72
N LYS A 308 -21.13 -6.16 -11.58
CA LYS A 308 -21.07 -7.57 -11.20
C LYS A 308 -20.06 -8.29 -12.06
N ILE A 309 -19.11 -8.95 -11.43
CA ILE A 309 -18.12 -9.79 -12.12
C ILE A 309 -18.47 -11.25 -11.80
N GLU A 310 -18.57 -12.07 -12.83
CA GLU A 310 -18.95 -13.47 -12.70
C GLU A 310 -18.01 -14.36 -13.50
N LEU A 311 -17.64 -15.52 -12.94
CA LEU A 311 -16.98 -16.57 -13.65
C LEU A 311 -18.00 -17.66 -14.01
N VAL A 312 -18.30 -17.78 -15.29
CA VAL A 312 -19.29 -18.75 -15.79
C VAL A 312 -18.62 -19.81 -16.67
N THR A 313 -19.24 -20.98 -16.79
CA THR A 313 -18.82 -21.99 -17.74
C THR A 313 -19.69 -21.88 -18.98
N ASP A 314 -19.09 -21.68 -20.15
CA ASP A 314 -19.83 -21.60 -21.41
C ASP A 314 -20.30 -22.98 -21.88
N MET A 315 -21.11 -23.02 -22.94
CA MET A 315 -21.66 -24.27 -23.49
C MET A 315 -20.57 -25.24 -24.01
N ARG A 316 -19.35 -24.79 -24.20
CA ARG A 316 -18.21 -25.60 -24.62
C ARG A 316 -17.36 -26.08 -23.43
N GLY A 317 -17.76 -25.77 -22.20
CA GLY A 317 -17.05 -26.13 -20.98
C GLY A 317 -15.92 -25.18 -20.58
N TYR A 318 -15.73 -24.05 -21.26
CA TYR A 318 -14.69 -23.08 -20.95
C TYR A 318 -15.15 -22.08 -19.88
N LYS A 319 -14.24 -21.76 -18.96
CA LYS A 319 -14.44 -20.66 -18.01
C LYS A 319 -14.35 -19.32 -18.71
N ARG A 320 -15.35 -18.47 -18.46
CA ARG A 320 -15.46 -17.13 -19.05
C ARG A 320 -15.77 -16.12 -17.97
N VAL A 321 -15.15 -14.95 -18.07
CA VAL A 321 -15.49 -13.82 -17.22
C VAL A 321 -16.62 -13.00 -17.87
N LYS A 322 -17.62 -12.67 -17.08
CA LYS A 322 -18.69 -11.74 -17.45
C LYS A 322 -18.60 -10.49 -16.58
N LEU A 323 -18.91 -9.36 -17.17
CA LEU A 323 -19.16 -8.10 -16.49
C LEU A 323 -20.61 -7.70 -16.76
N ASN A 324 -21.39 -7.50 -15.70
CA ASN A 324 -22.83 -7.15 -15.78
C ASN A 324 -23.64 -8.11 -16.69
N GLY A 325 -23.33 -9.40 -16.60
CA GLY A 325 -24.01 -10.43 -17.39
C GLY A 325 -23.48 -10.62 -18.81
N GLU A 326 -22.64 -9.72 -19.33
CA GLU A 326 -22.07 -9.79 -20.67
C GLU A 326 -20.63 -10.31 -20.69
N TYR A 327 -20.26 -11.07 -21.73
CA TYR A 327 -18.88 -11.51 -21.91
C TYR A 327 -17.99 -10.31 -22.24
N ILE A 328 -16.90 -10.20 -21.51
CA ILE A 328 -15.91 -9.17 -21.77
C ILE A 328 -14.56 -9.78 -22.14
N PHE A 329 -14.02 -9.35 -23.28
CA PHE A 329 -12.63 -9.65 -23.62
C PHE A 329 -11.70 -8.69 -22.89
N GLN A 330 -10.82 -9.25 -22.08
CA GLN A 330 -9.89 -8.48 -21.27
C GLN A 330 -8.57 -8.33 -22.03
N SER A 331 -8.47 -7.22 -22.77
CA SER A 331 -7.25 -6.82 -23.47
C SER A 331 -6.43 -5.95 -22.55
N GLY A 332 -5.23 -6.40 -22.19
CA GLY A 332 -4.46 -5.66 -21.19
C GLY A 332 -2.97 -5.95 -21.18
N VAL A 333 -2.30 -5.28 -20.28
CA VAL A 333 -0.86 -5.31 -20.10
C VAL A 333 -0.51 -5.75 -18.68
N LEU A 334 0.69 -6.30 -18.52
CA LEU A 334 1.31 -6.51 -17.22
C LEU A 334 1.97 -5.21 -16.77
N ASP A 335 1.64 -4.77 -15.58
CA ASP A 335 2.17 -3.57 -14.94
C ASP A 335 2.85 -3.94 -13.63
N GLN A 336 4.11 -3.60 -13.48
CA GLN A 336 4.89 -3.86 -12.29
C GLN A 336 4.91 -2.68 -11.31
N GLY A 337 4.37 -1.52 -11.71
CA GLY A 337 4.30 -0.33 -10.87
C GLY A 337 5.66 0.17 -10.43
N TYR A 338 6.62 0.21 -11.33
CA TYR A 338 8.00 0.59 -11.04
C TYR A 338 8.36 1.87 -11.80
N TYR A 339 8.79 2.88 -11.05
CA TYR A 339 9.13 4.21 -11.57
C TYR A 339 10.64 4.42 -11.54
N PRO A 340 11.23 5.03 -12.58
CA PRO A 340 12.69 5.20 -12.67
C PRO A 340 13.31 5.96 -11.50
N GLU A 341 12.64 7.01 -11.02
CA GLU A 341 13.17 7.92 -9.99
C GLU A 341 12.82 7.48 -8.57
N SER A 342 11.73 6.71 -8.41
CA SER A 342 11.10 6.45 -7.12
C SER A 342 10.74 4.99 -6.85
N MET A 343 11.17 4.09 -7.73
CA MET A 343 11.00 2.64 -7.60
C MET A 343 9.52 2.25 -7.46
N LEU A 344 9.12 1.57 -6.38
CA LEU A 344 7.74 1.14 -6.17
C LEU A 344 6.80 2.29 -5.77
N THR A 345 7.32 3.43 -5.31
CA THR A 345 6.49 4.57 -4.91
C THR A 345 6.11 5.42 -6.11
N PRO A 346 4.82 5.60 -6.42
CA PRO A 346 4.41 6.55 -7.44
C PRO A 346 4.90 7.97 -7.10
N PRO A 347 5.59 8.67 -8.02
CA PRO A 347 6.15 9.99 -7.73
C PRO A 347 5.09 11.06 -7.49
N SER A 348 3.88 10.88 -8.03
CA SER A 348 2.74 11.77 -7.86
C SER A 348 1.43 11.04 -8.19
N ASP A 349 0.31 11.64 -7.79
CA ASP A 349 -1.04 11.18 -8.18
C ASP A 349 -1.21 11.21 -9.71
N ARG A 350 -0.67 12.26 -10.35
CA ARG A 350 -0.71 12.41 -11.81
C ARG A 350 0.05 11.29 -12.53
N ALA A 351 1.15 10.78 -11.99
CA ALA A 351 1.86 9.66 -12.57
C ALA A 351 0.99 8.39 -12.65
N MET A 352 0.29 8.06 -11.57
CA MET A 352 -0.67 6.95 -11.55
C MET A 352 -1.78 7.13 -12.59
N ILE A 353 -2.35 8.34 -12.66
CA ILE A 353 -3.40 8.67 -13.64
C ILE A 353 -2.87 8.51 -15.07
N ASN A 354 -1.68 9.01 -15.33
CA ASN A 354 -1.07 9.00 -16.65
C ASN A 354 -0.79 7.56 -17.14
N ASP A 355 -0.30 6.69 -16.29
CA ASP A 355 -0.06 5.29 -16.63
C ASP A 355 -1.37 4.59 -17.03
N ILE A 356 -2.42 4.75 -16.21
CA ILE A 356 -3.74 4.16 -16.47
C ILE A 356 -4.34 4.75 -17.76
N GLN A 357 -4.29 6.08 -17.93
CA GLN A 357 -4.85 6.75 -19.10
C GLN A 357 -4.12 6.37 -20.37
N THR A 358 -2.79 6.28 -20.33
CA THR A 358 -1.98 5.84 -21.47
C THR A 358 -2.39 4.44 -21.95
N MET A 359 -2.62 3.51 -21.02
CA MET A 359 -3.09 2.18 -21.38
C MET A 359 -4.49 2.21 -22.02
N LYS A 360 -5.39 3.05 -21.49
CA LYS A 360 -6.71 3.25 -22.11
C LYS A 360 -6.61 3.85 -23.51
N ASP A 361 -5.77 4.85 -23.70
CA ASP A 361 -5.57 5.51 -25.01
C ASP A 361 -4.98 4.55 -26.04
N CYS A 362 -4.20 3.56 -25.59
CA CYS A 362 -3.73 2.43 -26.40
C CYS A 362 -4.82 1.37 -26.70
N GLY A 363 -6.04 1.53 -26.17
CA GLY A 363 -7.17 0.62 -26.42
C GLY A 363 -7.27 -0.55 -25.44
N PHE A 364 -6.48 -0.57 -24.37
CA PHE A 364 -6.59 -1.58 -23.33
C PHE A 364 -7.73 -1.28 -22.34
N ASN A 365 -8.36 -2.33 -21.81
CA ASN A 365 -9.40 -2.23 -20.81
C ASN A 365 -9.05 -2.92 -19.49
N MET A 366 -7.84 -3.49 -19.38
CA MET A 366 -7.38 -4.24 -18.23
C MET A 366 -5.89 -3.98 -17.97
N ILE A 367 -5.51 -3.93 -16.69
CA ILE A 367 -4.13 -3.96 -16.22
C ILE A 367 -3.98 -5.13 -15.24
N ARG A 368 -2.98 -5.97 -15.46
CA ARG A 368 -2.55 -6.95 -14.46
C ARG A 368 -1.46 -6.34 -13.61
N LYS A 369 -1.80 -6.01 -12.35
CA LYS A 369 -0.82 -5.55 -11.36
C LYS A 369 -0.02 -6.75 -10.88
N HIS A 370 1.26 -6.76 -11.24
CA HIS A 370 2.13 -7.92 -11.03
C HIS A 370 2.88 -7.82 -9.70
N ILE A 371 2.54 -8.73 -8.78
CA ILE A 371 3.20 -8.94 -7.48
C ILE A 371 3.49 -7.67 -6.66
N LYS A 372 2.60 -6.70 -6.74
CA LYS A 372 2.65 -5.45 -5.99
C LYS A 372 1.24 -5.04 -5.58
N ILE A 373 1.08 -4.53 -4.37
CA ILE A 373 -0.13 -3.83 -3.93
C ILE A 373 0.14 -2.33 -4.10
N GLU A 374 -0.75 -1.66 -4.80
CA GLU A 374 -0.64 -0.23 -5.06
C GLU A 374 -1.30 0.59 -3.94
N PRO A 375 -0.99 1.90 -3.84
CA PRO A 375 -1.76 2.82 -3.03
C PRO A 375 -3.25 2.78 -3.36
N ALA A 376 -4.11 2.96 -2.35
CA ALA A 376 -5.57 2.96 -2.52
C ALA A 376 -6.05 3.94 -3.60
N ARG A 377 -5.34 5.04 -3.82
CA ARG A 377 -5.61 6.02 -4.88
C ARG A 377 -5.44 5.44 -6.29
N TRP A 378 -4.50 4.53 -6.51
CA TRP A 378 -4.33 3.89 -7.81
C TRP A 378 -5.57 3.07 -8.20
N TYR A 379 -6.11 2.28 -7.27
CA TYR A 379 -7.35 1.52 -7.51
C TYR A 379 -8.56 2.45 -7.73
N TYR A 380 -8.65 3.55 -6.97
CA TYR A 380 -9.65 4.58 -7.21
C TYR A 380 -9.54 5.17 -8.63
N HIS A 381 -8.31 5.40 -9.11
CA HIS A 381 -8.12 5.88 -10.48
C HIS A 381 -8.50 4.85 -11.53
N CYS A 382 -8.26 3.56 -11.29
CA CYS A 382 -8.76 2.49 -12.14
C CYS A 382 -10.30 2.47 -12.19
N ASP A 383 -10.95 2.60 -11.05
CA ASP A 383 -12.41 2.66 -10.97
C ASP A 383 -13.00 3.84 -11.73
N ARG A 384 -12.48 5.06 -11.53
CA ARG A 384 -13.01 6.27 -12.15
C ARG A 384 -12.63 6.45 -13.62
N LEU A 385 -11.54 5.83 -14.06
CA LEU A 385 -11.09 5.87 -15.46
C LEU A 385 -11.59 4.66 -16.26
N GLY A 386 -12.18 3.66 -15.62
CA GLY A 386 -12.72 2.49 -16.31
C GLY A 386 -11.64 1.49 -16.72
N MET A 387 -10.77 1.11 -15.80
CA MET A 387 -9.75 0.09 -16.02
C MET A 387 -10.04 -1.13 -15.13
N LEU A 388 -10.17 -2.31 -15.74
CA LEU A 388 -10.23 -3.57 -15.02
C LEU A 388 -8.85 -3.89 -14.43
N VAL A 389 -8.82 -4.48 -13.24
CA VAL A 389 -7.58 -4.84 -12.57
C VAL A 389 -7.54 -6.34 -12.28
N TRP A 390 -6.47 -6.98 -12.71
CA TRP A 390 -6.08 -8.28 -12.18
C TRP A 390 -4.98 -8.06 -11.15
N GLN A 391 -5.24 -8.45 -9.91
CA GLN A 391 -4.32 -8.27 -8.81
C GLN A 391 -3.61 -9.57 -8.50
N ASP A 392 -2.29 -9.61 -8.70
CA ASP A 392 -1.47 -10.71 -8.20
C ASP A 392 -1.26 -10.56 -6.68
N MET A 393 -1.19 -11.67 -5.98
CA MET A 393 -0.66 -11.67 -4.62
C MET A 393 0.85 -11.39 -4.66
N VAL A 394 1.34 -10.68 -3.65
CA VAL A 394 2.77 -10.43 -3.50
C VAL A 394 3.44 -11.74 -3.11
N SER A 395 4.41 -12.17 -3.92
CA SER A 395 5.12 -13.41 -3.64
C SER A 395 6.08 -13.23 -2.46
N GLY A 396 6.10 -14.22 -1.59
CA GLY A 396 7.00 -14.36 -0.45
C GLY A 396 7.62 -15.75 -0.42
N GLY A 397 8.08 -16.14 0.76
CA GLY A 397 8.66 -17.44 1.00
C GLY A 397 10.19 -17.44 0.98
N ASP A 398 10.77 -18.56 1.37
CA ASP A 398 12.22 -18.78 1.41
C ASP A 398 12.79 -19.00 -0.02
N LYS A 399 14.02 -19.42 -0.13
CA LYS A 399 14.67 -19.67 -1.42
C LYS A 399 13.90 -20.65 -2.28
N TYR A 400 13.54 -20.19 -3.47
CA TYR A 400 12.90 -21.04 -4.47
C TYR A 400 13.84 -22.14 -4.95
N ASN A 401 13.31 -23.38 -5.05
CA ASN A 401 14.05 -24.45 -5.70
C ASN A 401 13.97 -24.29 -7.22
N PHE A 402 15.06 -23.84 -7.84
CA PHE A 402 15.12 -23.59 -9.28
C PHE A 402 14.72 -24.80 -10.13
N ALA A 403 15.03 -26.02 -9.69
CA ALA A 403 14.59 -27.21 -10.40
C ALA A 403 13.05 -27.30 -10.47
N VAL A 404 12.35 -26.90 -9.41
CA VAL A 404 10.88 -26.96 -9.32
C VAL A 404 10.22 -25.82 -10.07
N ILE A 405 10.68 -24.58 -9.90
CA ILE A 405 10.03 -23.40 -10.47
C ILE A 405 10.49 -23.05 -11.89
N GLY A 406 11.65 -23.52 -12.30
CA GLY A 406 12.27 -23.24 -13.59
C GLY A 406 12.48 -24.48 -14.45
N ALA A 407 13.39 -25.38 -14.07
CA ALA A 407 13.82 -26.49 -14.94
C ALA A 407 12.69 -27.48 -15.28
N LEU A 408 11.90 -27.93 -14.32
CA LEU A 408 10.82 -28.89 -14.56
C LEU A 408 9.69 -28.33 -15.44
N PRO A 409 9.18 -27.11 -15.22
CA PRO A 409 8.21 -26.50 -16.14
C PRO A 409 8.74 -26.33 -17.57
N PHE A 410 10.02 -26.01 -17.73
CA PHE A 410 10.65 -25.91 -19.06
C PHE A 410 10.63 -27.20 -19.85
N VAL A 411 10.68 -28.35 -19.19
CA VAL A 411 10.58 -29.68 -19.83
C VAL A 411 9.16 -30.26 -19.79
N GLY A 412 8.15 -29.41 -19.46
CA GLY A 412 6.75 -29.81 -19.45
C GLY A 412 6.30 -30.60 -18.22
N VAL A 413 7.14 -30.69 -17.17
CA VAL A 413 6.80 -31.36 -15.93
C VAL A 413 6.23 -30.35 -14.93
N MET A 414 4.95 -30.46 -14.61
CA MET A 414 4.29 -29.67 -13.58
C MET A 414 4.14 -30.49 -12.31
N LEU A 415 4.64 -29.96 -11.20
CA LEU A 415 4.41 -30.56 -9.88
C LEU A 415 3.09 -30.05 -9.31
N ASP A 416 2.41 -30.94 -8.59
CA ASP A 416 1.23 -30.56 -7.82
C ASP A 416 1.67 -29.68 -6.63
N ASP A 417 1.35 -28.39 -6.69
CA ASP A 417 1.72 -27.38 -5.69
C ASP A 417 1.07 -27.67 -4.33
N THR A 418 -0.10 -28.30 -4.29
CA THR A 418 -0.77 -28.71 -3.05
C THR A 418 0.01 -29.76 -2.27
N LYS A 419 0.75 -30.63 -2.97
CA LYS A 419 1.60 -31.67 -2.37
C LYS A 419 3.04 -31.19 -2.14
N HIS A 420 3.49 -30.25 -2.93
CA HIS A 420 4.87 -29.79 -2.96
C HIS A 420 5.04 -28.31 -2.53
N TYR A 421 4.06 -27.74 -1.81
CA TYR A 421 4.07 -26.32 -1.43
C TYR A 421 5.37 -25.87 -0.74
N LYS A 422 6.02 -26.74 0.03
CA LYS A 422 7.32 -26.48 0.67
C LYS A 422 8.47 -26.25 -0.32
N ALA A 423 8.32 -26.71 -1.57
CA ALA A 423 9.29 -26.47 -2.62
C ALA A 423 9.07 -25.13 -3.33
N PHE A 424 7.86 -24.56 -3.22
CA PHE A 424 7.48 -23.28 -3.81
C PHE A 424 7.61 -22.11 -2.82
N ALA A 425 7.24 -22.35 -1.56
CA ALA A 425 7.35 -21.33 -0.53
C ALA A 425 7.44 -21.99 0.85
N ARG A 426 8.31 -21.48 1.71
CA ARG A 426 8.31 -21.75 3.13
C ARG A 426 7.73 -20.52 3.84
N ALA A 427 6.41 -20.46 3.94
CA ALA A 427 5.77 -19.57 4.90
C ALA A 427 5.73 -20.30 6.24
N ASP A 428 6.10 -19.65 7.32
CA ASP A 428 5.77 -20.15 8.63
C ASP A 428 4.26 -19.93 8.89
N GLU A 429 3.71 -20.59 9.93
CA GLU A 429 2.27 -20.56 10.20
C GLU A 429 1.74 -19.14 10.46
N THR A 430 2.58 -18.24 10.98
CA THR A 430 2.23 -16.85 11.30
C THR A 430 1.93 -16.02 10.04
N GLU A 431 2.56 -16.33 8.91
CA GLU A 431 2.32 -15.63 7.63
C GLU A 431 1.07 -16.14 6.89
N ARG A 432 0.47 -17.23 7.34
CA ARG A 432 -0.78 -17.74 6.78
C ARG A 432 -2.03 -17.06 7.34
N GLU A 433 -1.89 -16.40 8.49
CA GLU A 433 -2.98 -15.73 9.20
C GLU A 433 -3.11 -14.24 8.86
N ASN A 434 -2.14 -13.66 8.17
CA ASN A 434 -2.12 -12.30 7.61
C ASN A 434 -2.31 -12.34 6.10
#